data_e87c616cafd555b439f716a62c7dcad0
#
_entry.id   e87c616cafd555b439f716a62c7dcad0
#
_cell.length_a   1.000
_cell.length_b   1.000
_cell.length_c   1.000
_cell.angle_alpha   90.00
_cell.angle_beta   90.00
_cell.angle_gamma   90.00
#
_symmetry.space_group_name_H-M   'P 1'
#
loop_
_entity.id
_entity.type
_entity.pdbx_description
1 polymer ?
#
loop_
_entity_poly.entity_id
_entity_poly.type
_entity_poly.pdbx_seq_one_letter_code
_entity_poly.pdbx_strand_id
1 'polypeptide(L)'
;PNPSISCFLNFDPLLFGGEEQARAYLDELYEQLSTGGVLTELGEYPFSQRYAWVRDRFGMTWQLMLTDPAGEPRPFVIPSFMFGGTNHANAEEATNAWIALFNDARRGALHRYEEGAPLEQGMVMFTDFTLRGTWMAAMDSGDFHDFTFTPGVSMIISCEDQKEIDHYWAGLSAVPEAERCGWCVDRWGVSWQ
;
A
#
# COMPACT_ATOMS: atom_id res chain seq x y z
N PRO A 1 5.27 9.07 -10.53
CA PRO A 1 4.41 8.26 -9.67
C PRO A 1 2.94 8.65 -9.84
N ASN A 2 2.03 7.74 -9.52
CA ASN A 2 0.60 7.95 -9.45
C ASN A 2 0.05 7.32 -8.16
N PRO A 3 -1.24 7.47 -7.81
CA PRO A 3 -1.76 6.96 -6.54
C PRO A 3 -1.85 5.44 -6.39
N SER A 4 -1.50 4.65 -7.41
CA SER A 4 -1.56 3.18 -7.32
C SER A 4 -0.62 2.59 -6.27
N ILE A 5 0.52 3.26 -6.02
CA ILE A 5 1.38 2.95 -4.87
C ILE A 5 1.53 4.24 -4.06
N SER A 6 1.10 4.18 -2.82
CA SER A 6 1.20 5.25 -1.82
C SER A 6 1.93 4.73 -0.57
N CYS A 7 2.23 5.61 0.36
CA CYS A 7 2.65 5.23 1.70
C CYS A 7 1.56 5.55 2.72
N PHE A 8 1.20 4.59 3.54
CA PHE A 8 0.49 4.84 4.79
C PHE A 8 1.47 5.38 5.83
N LEU A 9 1.06 6.43 6.50
CA LEU A 9 1.70 6.96 7.71
C LEU A 9 0.78 6.65 8.89
N ASN A 10 1.19 5.72 9.73
CA ASN A 10 0.42 5.25 10.88
C ASN A 10 0.75 6.09 12.10
N PHE A 11 -0.11 7.02 12.43
CA PHE A 11 0.02 7.85 13.64
C PHE A 11 -0.55 7.09 14.84
N ASP A 12 0.19 6.05 15.28
CA ASP A 12 -0.17 5.27 16.46
C ASP A 12 0.16 6.06 17.73
N PRO A 13 -0.82 6.34 18.59
CA PRO A 13 -0.60 7.03 19.87
C PRO A 13 0.56 6.47 20.71
N LEU A 14 0.83 5.17 20.62
CA LEU A 14 1.93 4.54 21.35
C LEU A 14 3.32 4.97 20.84
N LEU A 15 3.43 5.34 19.56
CA LEU A 15 4.68 5.81 18.96
C LEU A 15 4.96 7.29 19.24
N PHE A 16 3.92 8.08 19.51
CA PHE A 16 3.99 9.54 19.62
C PHE A 16 3.79 10.09 21.04
N GLY A 17 3.66 9.22 22.03
CA GLY A 17 3.47 9.63 23.43
C GLY A 17 2.04 10.03 23.77
N GLY A 18 1.06 9.63 22.98
CA GLY A 18 -0.36 9.81 23.18
C GLY A 18 -1.11 10.30 21.94
N GLU A 19 -2.44 10.24 22.02
CA GLU A 19 -3.31 10.58 20.88
C GLU A 19 -3.18 12.07 20.46
N GLU A 20 -3.09 12.97 21.43
CA GLU A 20 -2.97 14.39 21.16
C GLU A 20 -1.70 14.71 20.35
N GLN A 21 -0.57 14.12 20.72
CA GLN A 21 0.71 14.28 20.04
C GLN A 21 0.69 13.63 18.66
N ALA A 22 0.11 12.43 18.53
CA ALA A 22 -0.05 11.74 17.26
C ALA A 22 -0.90 12.56 16.29
N ARG A 23 -2.03 13.10 16.77
CA ARG A 23 -2.92 13.97 15.98
C ARG A 23 -2.24 15.28 15.56
N ALA A 24 -1.55 15.94 16.48
CA ALA A 24 -0.85 17.19 16.18
C ALA A 24 0.22 16.99 15.11
N TYR A 25 0.99 15.91 15.18
CA TYR A 25 2.02 15.61 14.17
C TYR A 25 1.41 15.18 12.83
N LEU A 26 0.28 14.49 12.83
CA LEU A 26 -0.49 14.19 11.62
C LEU A 26 -0.90 15.49 10.92
N ASP A 27 -1.47 16.43 11.66
CA ASP A 27 -1.91 17.73 11.13
C ASP A 27 -0.74 18.54 10.56
N GLU A 28 0.41 18.54 11.24
CA GLU A 28 1.63 19.18 10.74
C GLU A 28 2.10 18.56 9.42
N LEU A 29 2.16 17.22 9.33
CA LEU A 29 2.57 16.53 8.11
C LEU A 29 1.55 16.68 6.98
N TYR A 30 0.26 16.76 7.28
CA TYR A 30 -0.76 17.08 6.29
C TYR A 30 -0.46 18.41 5.58
N GLU A 31 -0.18 19.48 6.32
CA GLU A 31 0.16 20.78 5.76
C GLU A 31 1.41 20.73 4.86
N GLN A 32 2.41 19.92 5.25
CA GLN A 32 3.65 19.78 4.48
C GLN A 32 3.49 18.95 3.22
N LEU A 33 2.71 17.84 3.29
CA LEU A 33 2.59 16.85 2.22
C LEU A 33 1.45 17.15 1.23
N SER A 34 0.48 17.99 1.59
CA SER A 34 -0.66 18.30 0.70
C SER A 34 -0.34 19.31 -0.41
N THR A 35 0.91 19.75 -0.52
CA THR A 35 1.33 20.82 -1.45
C THR A 35 1.18 20.45 -2.93
N GLY A 36 1.08 19.18 -3.28
CA GLY A 36 0.81 18.68 -4.64
C GLY A 36 -0.66 18.35 -4.90
N GLY A 37 -1.52 18.48 -3.89
CA GLY A 37 -2.97 18.28 -3.97
C GLY A 37 -3.52 17.36 -2.89
N VAL A 38 -4.84 17.41 -2.73
CA VAL A 38 -5.60 16.60 -1.78
C VAL A 38 -6.47 15.63 -2.59
N LEU A 39 -6.37 14.33 -2.28
CA LEU A 39 -7.19 13.27 -2.87
C LEU A 39 -8.38 12.94 -1.97
N THR A 40 -8.15 12.95 -0.64
CA THR A 40 -9.19 12.82 0.38
C THR A 40 -8.90 13.86 1.47
N GLU A 41 -9.90 14.68 1.78
CA GLU A 41 -9.78 15.76 2.75
C GLU A 41 -9.43 15.26 4.14
N LEU A 42 -8.72 16.07 4.92
CA LEU A 42 -8.43 15.79 6.31
C LEU A 42 -9.71 15.81 7.15
N GLY A 43 -10.08 14.68 7.72
CA GLY A 43 -11.34 14.56 8.45
C GLY A 43 -11.46 13.27 9.25
N GLU A 44 -12.64 13.07 9.82
CA GLU A 44 -13.06 11.83 10.48
C GLU A 44 -13.76 10.91 9.47
N TYR A 45 -13.39 9.63 9.49
CA TYR A 45 -13.91 8.60 8.61
C TYR A 45 -14.30 7.35 9.43
N PRO A 46 -15.15 6.45 8.92
CA PRO A 46 -15.58 5.26 9.67
C PRO A 46 -14.45 4.36 10.17
N PHE A 47 -13.27 4.43 9.53
CA PHE A 47 -12.11 3.61 9.84
C PHE A 47 -10.99 4.36 10.60
N SER A 48 -11.11 5.69 10.77
CA SER A 48 -10.12 6.49 11.51
C SER A 48 -10.73 7.82 11.95
N GLN A 49 -10.44 8.23 13.18
CA GLN A 49 -10.86 9.54 13.72
C GLN A 49 -10.13 10.72 13.08
N ARG A 50 -9.03 10.45 12.37
CA ARG A 50 -8.29 11.47 11.61
C ARG A 50 -7.57 10.81 10.45
N TYR A 51 -7.98 11.12 9.23
CA TYR A 51 -7.42 10.57 8.01
C TYR A 51 -7.37 11.63 6.92
N ALA A 52 -6.36 11.52 6.06
CA ALA A 52 -6.25 12.25 4.81
C ALA A 52 -5.51 11.41 3.77
N TRP A 53 -5.76 11.69 2.49
CA TRP A 53 -4.96 11.18 1.39
C TRP A 53 -4.51 12.35 0.53
N VAL A 54 -3.20 12.56 0.47
CA VAL A 54 -2.60 13.73 -0.14
C VAL A 54 -1.52 13.36 -1.16
N ARG A 55 -1.17 14.31 -2.00
CA ARG A 55 -0.06 14.23 -2.95
C ARG A 55 0.95 15.31 -2.62
N ASP A 56 2.22 14.93 -2.56
CA ASP A 56 3.29 15.90 -2.39
C ASP A 56 3.68 16.58 -3.72
N ARG A 57 4.56 17.57 -3.64
CA ARG A 57 5.04 18.32 -4.81
C ARG A 57 5.81 17.47 -5.84
N PHE A 58 6.23 16.26 -5.47
CA PHE A 58 6.92 15.32 -6.36
C PHE A 58 5.99 14.29 -6.99
N GLY A 59 4.70 14.33 -6.63
CA GLY A 59 3.67 13.43 -7.13
C GLY A 59 3.52 12.13 -6.34
N MET A 60 4.30 11.93 -5.27
CA MET A 60 4.10 10.80 -4.36
C MET A 60 2.86 11.03 -3.52
N THR A 61 2.10 9.96 -3.26
CA THR A 61 0.88 10.05 -2.46
C THR A 61 1.06 9.41 -1.09
N TRP A 62 0.44 10.03 -0.09
CA TRP A 62 0.57 9.72 1.32
C TRP A 62 -0.81 9.60 1.95
N GLN A 63 -1.05 8.51 2.66
CA GLN A 63 -2.26 8.29 3.43
C GLN A 63 -1.91 8.47 4.91
N LEU A 64 -2.37 9.54 5.52
CA LEU A 64 -2.12 9.87 6.91
C LEU A 64 -3.29 9.33 7.74
N MET A 65 -3.03 8.48 8.72
CA MET A 65 -4.08 7.83 9.49
C MET A 65 -3.75 7.80 10.97
N LEU A 66 -4.60 8.41 11.79
CA LEU A 66 -4.58 8.20 13.23
C LEU A 66 -5.07 6.77 13.50
N THR A 67 -4.19 5.93 14.00
CA THR A 67 -4.46 4.50 14.23
C THR A 67 -4.99 4.25 15.64
N ASP A 68 -5.89 3.29 15.76
CA ASP A 68 -6.27 2.76 17.07
C ASP A 68 -5.06 2.00 17.66
N PRO A 69 -4.61 2.31 18.88
CA PRO A 69 -3.50 1.63 19.52
C PRO A 69 -3.83 0.18 19.96
N ALA A 70 -5.08 -0.24 19.83
CA ALA A 70 -5.48 -1.62 20.08
C ALA A 70 -5.03 -2.53 18.93
N GLY A 71 -4.41 -3.65 19.27
CA GLY A 71 -3.98 -4.64 18.28
C GLY A 71 -2.48 -4.74 18.10
N GLU A 72 -2.07 -5.43 17.05
CA GLU A 72 -0.66 -5.61 16.73
C GLU A 72 -0.08 -4.29 16.17
N PRO A 73 1.02 -3.77 16.76
CA PRO A 73 1.64 -2.54 16.27
C PRO A 73 2.09 -2.65 14.81
N ARG A 74 1.96 -1.55 14.07
CA ARG A 74 2.47 -1.40 12.70
C ARG A 74 3.59 -0.36 12.67
N PRO A 75 4.55 -0.49 11.72
CA PRO A 75 5.53 0.56 11.49
C PRO A 75 4.86 1.89 11.13
N PHE A 76 5.55 2.99 11.40
CA PHE A 76 5.06 4.32 11.04
C PHE A 76 4.79 4.44 9.53
N VAL A 77 5.67 3.89 8.68
CA VAL A 77 5.52 3.95 7.21
C VAL A 77 5.28 2.55 6.66
N ILE A 78 4.20 2.38 5.89
CA ILE A 78 3.84 1.14 5.21
C ILE A 78 3.54 1.44 3.74
N PRO A 79 4.21 0.78 2.76
CA PRO A 79 3.79 0.83 1.36
C PRO A 79 2.38 0.29 1.18
N SER A 80 1.58 0.96 0.35
CA SER A 80 0.19 0.61 0.09
C SER A 80 -0.07 0.53 -1.41
N PHE A 81 -0.64 -0.59 -1.85
CA PHE A 81 -1.01 -0.88 -3.22
C PHE A 81 -2.51 -0.69 -3.42
N MET A 82 -2.90 0.16 -4.37
CA MET A 82 -4.29 0.33 -4.77
C MET A 82 -4.51 -0.24 -6.16
N PHE A 83 -5.31 -1.29 -6.21
CA PHE A 83 -5.66 -1.99 -7.43
C PHE A 83 -6.85 -1.29 -8.09
N GLY A 84 -6.59 -0.61 -9.19
CA GLY A 84 -7.57 0.14 -9.97
C GLY A 84 -7.39 -0.05 -11.47
N GLY A 85 -8.24 0.57 -12.28
CA GLY A 85 -8.21 0.45 -13.72
C GLY A 85 -8.37 -1.00 -14.17
N THR A 86 -7.48 -1.49 -15.01
CA THR A 86 -7.49 -2.88 -15.50
C THR A 86 -7.18 -3.93 -14.44
N ASN A 87 -6.67 -3.52 -13.28
CA ASN A 87 -6.32 -4.39 -12.16
C ASN A 87 -7.34 -4.34 -11.00
N HIS A 88 -8.48 -3.72 -11.17
CA HIS A 88 -9.51 -3.70 -10.15
C HIS A 88 -9.91 -5.14 -9.74
N ALA A 89 -10.25 -5.34 -8.46
CA ALA A 89 -10.58 -6.63 -7.84
C ALA A 89 -9.43 -7.67 -7.80
N ASN A 90 -8.18 -7.28 -8.04
CA ASN A 90 -7.04 -8.21 -8.01
C ASN A 90 -6.20 -8.13 -6.72
N ALA A 91 -6.55 -7.29 -5.75
CA ALA A 91 -5.77 -7.11 -4.54
C ALA A 91 -5.57 -8.42 -3.75
N GLU A 92 -6.60 -9.24 -3.64
CA GLU A 92 -6.50 -10.52 -2.92
C GLU A 92 -5.65 -11.54 -3.67
N GLU A 93 -5.85 -11.68 -4.98
CA GLU A 93 -5.07 -12.61 -5.81
C GLU A 93 -3.58 -12.24 -5.79
N ALA A 94 -3.26 -10.96 -5.99
CA ALA A 94 -1.89 -10.48 -6.00
C ALA A 94 -1.20 -10.69 -4.65
N THR A 95 -1.85 -10.28 -3.57
CA THR A 95 -1.26 -10.43 -2.23
C THR A 95 -1.14 -11.88 -1.79
N ASN A 96 -2.06 -12.78 -2.19
CA ASN A 96 -1.91 -14.22 -1.96
C ASN A 96 -0.70 -14.78 -2.71
N ALA A 97 -0.49 -14.39 -3.97
CA ALA A 97 0.64 -14.85 -4.75
C ALA A 97 1.98 -14.36 -4.18
N TRP A 98 2.04 -13.09 -3.76
CA TRP A 98 3.25 -12.56 -3.11
C TRP A 98 3.54 -13.26 -1.78
N ILE A 99 2.52 -13.45 -0.92
CA ILE A 99 2.68 -14.17 0.35
C ILE A 99 3.16 -15.60 0.12
N ALA A 100 2.69 -16.27 -0.92
CA ALA A 100 3.11 -17.63 -1.25
C ALA A 100 4.55 -17.71 -1.81
N LEU A 101 5.00 -16.64 -2.49
CA LEU A 101 6.34 -16.58 -3.10
C LEU A 101 7.43 -16.22 -2.08
N PHE A 102 7.12 -15.29 -1.16
CA PHE A 102 8.11 -14.76 -0.23
C PHE A 102 8.26 -15.65 1.01
N ASN A 103 9.51 -15.91 1.39
CA ASN A 103 9.80 -16.52 2.67
C ASN A 103 9.44 -15.54 3.81
N ASP A 104 9.02 -16.10 4.96
CA ASP A 104 8.63 -15.29 6.11
C ASP A 104 7.59 -14.21 5.77
N ALA A 105 6.56 -14.65 5.06
CA ALA A 105 5.43 -13.81 4.70
C ALA A 105 4.15 -14.28 5.37
N ARG A 106 3.29 -13.35 5.77
CA ARG A 106 2.00 -13.69 6.37
C ARG A 106 0.96 -12.62 6.09
N ARG A 107 -0.29 -13.02 6.05
CA ARG A 107 -1.41 -12.09 6.04
C ARG A 107 -1.69 -11.59 7.47
N GLY A 108 -1.95 -10.30 7.59
CA GLY A 108 -2.51 -9.70 8.78
C GLY A 108 -4.04 -9.61 8.68
N ALA A 109 -4.58 -8.40 8.63
CA ALA A 109 -6.01 -8.16 8.45
C ALA A 109 -6.44 -8.37 6.98
N LEU A 110 -7.72 -8.77 6.80
CA LEU A 110 -8.38 -8.80 5.50
C LEU A 110 -9.84 -8.42 5.69
N HIS A 111 -10.21 -7.25 5.20
CA HIS A 111 -11.57 -6.72 5.20
C HIS A 111 -12.09 -6.60 3.77
N ARG A 112 -13.31 -7.06 3.54
CA ARG A 112 -13.96 -6.98 2.24
C ARG A 112 -15.16 -6.06 2.27
N TYR A 113 -15.53 -5.54 1.12
CA TYR A 113 -16.78 -4.82 0.97
C TYR A 113 -17.96 -5.77 1.16
N GLU A 114 -18.92 -5.33 1.96
CA GLU A 114 -20.18 -6.03 2.22
C GLU A 114 -21.25 -5.62 1.20
N GLU A 115 -22.39 -6.31 1.20
CA GLU A 115 -23.54 -5.96 0.37
C GLU A 115 -24.03 -4.54 0.69
N GLY A 116 -24.25 -3.73 -0.36
CA GLY A 116 -24.67 -2.33 -0.24
C GLY A 116 -23.54 -1.32 -0.03
N ALA A 117 -22.29 -1.78 0.03
CA ALA A 117 -21.13 -0.90 0.04
C ALA A 117 -20.92 -0.19 -1.32
N PRO A 118 -20.09 0.87 -1.38
CA PRO A 118 -19.82 1.59 -2.64
C PRO A 118 -19.18 0.74 -3.73
N LEU A 119 -18.41 -0.29 -3.37
CA LEU A 119 -17.78 -1.23 -4.30
C LEU A 119 -18.47 -2.59 -4.26
N GLU A 120 -18.19 -3.41 -5.26
CA GLU A 120 -18.74 -4.74 -5.40
C GLU A 120 -18.42 -5.62 -4.18
N GLN A 121 -19.42 -6.36 -3.72
CA GLN A 121 -19.29 -7.27 -2.60
C GLN A 121 -18.15 -8.27 -2.83
N GLY A 122 -17.31 -8.43 -1.82
CA GLY A 122 -16.17 -9.36 -1.82
C GLY A 122 -14.85 -8.74 -2.26
N MET A 123 -14.84 -7.59 -2.94
CA MET A 123 -13.61 -6.84 -3.20
C MET A 123 -12.88 -6.49 -1.90
N VAL A 124 -11.57 -6.38 -1.95
CA VAL A 124 -10.76 -6.04 -0.79
C VAL A 124 -10.90 -4.56 -0.45
N MET A 125 -11.57 -4.26 0.65
CA MET A 125 -11.63 -2.92 1.20
C MET A 125 -10.28 -2.51 1.80
N PHE A 126 -9.64 -3.43 2.51
CA PHE A 126 -8.31 -3.26 3.09
C PHE A 126 -7.72 -4.62 3.45
N THR A 127 -6.45 -4.81 3.16
CA THR A 127 -5.64 -5.91 3.69
C THR A 127 -4.25 -5.42 4.03
N ASP A 128 -3.66 -5.93 5.10
CA ASP A 128 -2.24 -5.79 5.36
C ASP A 128 -1.57 -7.17 5.43
N PHE A 129 -0.29 -7.19 5.18
CA PHE A 129 0.50 -8.42 5.12
C PHE A 129 1.98 -8.09 5.28
N THR A 130 2.78 -9.11 5.59
CA THR A 130 4.24 -8.97 5.59
C THR A 130 4.87 -9.74 4.45
N LEU A 131 5.92 -9.18 3.86
CA LEU A 131 6.88 -9.87 3.00
C LEU A 131 8.26 -9.69 3.62
N ARG A 132 8.92 -10.79 4.00
CA ARG A 132 10.21 -10.78 4.73
C ARG A 132 10.19 -9.85 5.96
N GLY A 133 9.12 -9.93 6.73
CA GLY A 133 8.94 -9.12 7.92
C GLY A 133 8.59 -7.64 7.67
N THR A 134 8.55 -7.18 6.43
CA THR A 134 8.15 -5.80 6.07
C THR A 134 6.66 -5.72 5.87
N TRP A 135 5.99 -4.87 6.64
CA TRP A 135 4.55 -4.62 6.49
C TRP A 135 4.23 -3.86 5.22
N MET A 136 3.16 -4.26 4.57
CA MET A 136 2.57 -3.65 3.39
C MET A 136 1.05 -3.68 3.51
N ALA A 137 0.36 -2.83 2.75
CA ALA A 137 -1.09 -2.82 2.65
C ALA A 137 -1.53 -2.90 1.19
N ALA A 138 -2.76 -3.39 0.97
CA ALA A 138 -3.38 -3.37 -0.36
C ALA A 138 -4.89 -3.19 -0.26
N MET A 139 -5.49 -2.63 -1.31
CA MET A 139 -6.93 -2.44 -1.44
C MET A 139 -7.35 -2.42 -2.91
N ASP A 140 -8.59 -2.75 -3.16
CA ASP A 140 -9.24 -2.54 -4.45
C ASP A 140 -9.91 -1.18 -4.48
N SER A 141 -9.82 -0.47 -5.61
CA SER A 141 -10.50 0.82 -5.82
C SER A 141 -11.74 0.71 -6.71
N GLY A 142 -12.03 -0.48 -7.25
CA GLY A 142 -13.07 -0.65 -8.25
C GLY A 142 -12.87 0.27 -9.44
N ASP A 143 -13.99 0.75 -10.00
CA ASP A 143 -13.99 1.68 -11.13
C ASP A 143 -13.85 3.16 -10.72
N PHE A 144 -13.62 3.46 -9.42
CA PHE A 144 -13.47 4.84 -8.96
C PHE A 144 -12.19 5.51 -9.46
N HIS A 145 -11.18 4.71 -9.81
CA HIS A 145 -9.90 5.20 -10.28
C HIS A 145 -9.47 4.46 -11.54
N ASP A 146 -9.04 5.21 -12.54
CA ASP A 146 -8.56 4.71 -13.83
C ASP A 146 -7.03 4.47 -13.88
N PHE A 147 -6.32 4.79 -12.79
CA PHE A 147 -4.88 4.55 -12.71
C PHE A 147 -4.56 3.07 -12.45
N THR A 148 -3.42 2.65 -12.95
CA THR A 148 -2.82 1.35 -12.65
C THR A 148 -1.35 1.52 -12.27
N PHE A 149 -0.67 0.44 -11.91
CA PHE A 149 0.73 0.47 -11.53
C PHE A 149 1.63 0.96 -12.67
N THR A 150 2.67 1.71 -12.31
CA THR A 150 3.67 2.24 -13.23
C THR A 150 5.06 2.11 -12.61
N PRO A 151 6.14 2.11 -13.41
CA PRO A 151 7.51 2.05 -12.90
C PRO A 151 7.96 3.33 -12.14
N GLY A 152 7.07 4.29 -11.91
CA GLY A 152 7.34 5.47 -11.09
C GLY A 152 7.59 5.18 -9.61
N VAL A 153 7.12 4.03 -9.13
CA VAL A 153 7.45 3.46 -7.81
C VAL A 153 7.71 1.98 -8.00
N SER A 154 8.72 1.43 -7.35
CA SER A 154 9.07 0.01 -7.39
C SER A 154 9.45 -0.51 -6.02
N MET A 155 9.32 -1.83 -5.84
CA MET A 155 9.76 -2.54 -4.65
C MET A 155 11.14 -3.13 -4.88
N ILE A 156 12.03 -2.99 -3.91
CA ILE A 156 13.38 -3.56 -3.96
C ILE A 156 13.45 -4.77 -3.03
N ILE A 157 13.93 -5.89 -3.54
CA ILE A 157 14.17 -7.11 -2.78
C ILE A 157 15.67 -7.27 -2.61
N SER A 158 16.16 -7.13 -1.38
CA SER A 158 17.57 -7.40 -1.06
C SER A 158 17.76 -8.91 -0.91
N CYS A 159 18.54 -9.51 -1.80
CA CYS A 159 18.84 -10.95 -1.83
C CYS A 159 20.26 -11.21 -1.33
N GLU A 160 20.46 -12.36 -0.71
CA GLU A 160 21.77 -12.76 -0.18
C GLU A 160 22.66 -13.39 -1.24
N ASP A 161 22.08 -14.09 -2.22
CA ASP A 161 22.80 -14.79 -3.28
C ASP A 161 22.03 -14.84 -4.60
N GLN A 162 22.68 -15.37 -5.64
CA GLN A 162 22.10 -15.52 -6.97
C GLN A 162 20.89 -16.45 -6.98
N LYS A 163 20.88 -17.49 -6.15
CA LYS A 163 19.77 -18.45 -6.09
C LYS A 163 18.49 -17.77 -5.59
N GLU A 164 18.62 -16.87 -4.63
CA GLU A 164 17.49 -16.10 -4.11
C GLU A 164 17.00 -15.10 -5.16
N ILE A 165 17.92 -14.43 -5.90
CA ILE A 165 17.54 -13.57 -7.03
C ILE A 165 16.75 -14.38 -8.07
N ASP A 166 17.26 -15.53 -8.48
CA ASP A 166 16.63 -16.40 -9.49
C ASP A 166 15.23 -16.86 -9.04
N HIS A 167 15.06 -17.15 -7.74
CA HIS A 167 13.78 -17.55 -7.16
C HIS A 167 12.73 -16.43 -7.29
N TYR A 168 13.05 -15.20 -6.85
CA TYR A 168 12.12 -14.07 -6.95
C TYR A 168 11.91 -13.65 -8.40
N TRP A 169 12.95 -13.67 -9.22
CA TRP A 169 12.83 -13.36 -10.64
C TRP A 169 11.85 -14.30 -11.34
N ALA A 170 12.00 -15.61 -11.12
CA ALA A 170 11.11 -16.60 -11.72
C ALA A 170 9.66 -16.48 -11.26
N GLY A 171 9.42 -15.99 -10.04
CA GLY A 171 8.07 -15.80 -9.48
C GLY A 171 7.40 -14.46 -9.82
N LEU A 172 8.20 -13.43 -10.11
CA LEU A 172 7.69 -12.06 -10.29
C LEU A 172 7.76 -11.59 -11.74
N SER A 173 8.77 -12.00 -12.53
CA SER A 173 8.88 -11.50 -13.90
C SER A 173 7.82 -12.10 -14.81
N ALA A 174 6.87 -11.28 -15.25
CA ALA A 174 5.76 -11.65 -16.12
C ALA A 174 5.70 -10.86 -17.44
N VAL A 175 6.53 -9.81 -17.57
CA VAL A 175 6.56 -8.90 -18.72
C VAL A 175 7.99 -8.83 -19.24
N PRO A 176 8.39 -9.70 -20.20
CA PRO A 176 9.78 -9.78 -20.71
C PRO A 176 10.32 -8.45 -21.26
N GLU A 177 9.46 -7.63 -21.85
CA GLU A 177 9.85 -6.34 -22.41
C GLU A 177 10.25 -5.31 -21.33
N ALA A 178 9.84 -5.53 -20.09
CA ALA A 178 10.17 -4.68 -18.95
C ALA A 178 11.44 -5.13 -18.22
N GLU A 179 11.98 -6.30 -18.55
CA GLU A 179 13.19 -6.85 -17.93
C GLU A 179 14.42 -6.03 -18.31
N ARG A 180 15.05 -5.41 -17.31
CA ARG A 180 16.26 -4.60 -17.54
C ARG A 180 17.04 -4.38 -16.24
N CYS A 181 18.33 -4.73 -16.24
CA CYS A 181 19.24 -4.38 -15.14
C CYS A 181 18.74 -4.77 -13.73
N GLY A 182 18.10 -5.94 -13.59
CA GLY A 182 17.51 -6.39 -12.33
C GLY A 182 16.10 -5.86 -12.06
N TRP A 183 15.51 -5.11 -12.99
CA TRP A 183 14.10 -4.73 -12.97
C TRP A 183 13.24 -5.76 -13.67
N CYS A 184 12.10 -6.08 -13.08
CA CYS A 184 11.03 -6.85 -13.70
C CYS A 184 9.67 -6.26 -13.31
N VAL A 185 8.63 -6.73 -14.00
CA VAL A 185 7.24 -6.34 -13.73
C VAL A 185 6.42 -7.60 -13.58
N ASP A 186 5.61 -7.66 -12.52
CA ASP A 186 4.73 -8.80 -12.28
C ASP A 186 3.45 -8.73 -13.14
N ARG A 187 2.66 -9.79 -13.07
CA ARG A 187 1.44 -9.92 -13.89
C ARG A 187 0.36 -8.88 -13.58
N TRP A 188 0.46 -8.16 -12.47
CA TRP A 188 -0.42 -7.05 -12.10
C TRP A 188 0.15 -5.68 -12.45
N GLY A 189 1.39 -5.63 -12.96
CA GLY A 189 2.05 -4.41 -13.37
C GLY A 189 2.90 -3.73 -12.29
N VAL A 190 3.08 -4.37 -11.12
CA VAL A 190 3.97 -3.85 -10.08
C VAL A 190 5.42 -4.08 -10.50
N SER A 191 6.22 -3.01 -10.38
CA SER A 191 7.65 -3.06 -10.68
C SER A 191 8.45 -3.52 -9.47
N TRP A 192 9.36 -4.47 -9.70
CA TRP A 192 10.26 -5.06 -8.72
C TRP A 192 11.72 -4.93 -9.16
N GLN A 193 12.60 -4.87 -8.18
CA GLN A 193 14.05 -4.88 -8.37
C GLN A 193 14.67 -5.93 -7.48
#